data_f4790e8784b35e0384c5d349acf28c46
#
_entry.id   f4790e8784b35e0384c5d349acf28c46
#
_cell.length_a   1.000
_cell.length_b   1.000
_cell.length_c   1.000
_cell.angle_alpha   90.00
_cell.angle_beta   90.00
_cell.angle_gamma   90.00
#
_symmetry.space_group_name_H-M   'P 1'
#
loop_
_entity.id
_entity.type
_entity.pdbx_description
1 polymer ?
#
loop_
_entity_poly.entity_id
_entity_poly.type
_entity_poly.pdbx_seq_one_letter_code
_entity_poly.pdbx_strand_id
1 'polypeptide(L)'
;MVKVPRLFHLPHLLGAQAGLYYHYGVPKYDLPRKMFGIFPHHVLLPYHPLVRGFDETFYVPHSRHTECRKEDILAAGKLEVLTESPVSGVHIAASLDGRQFFVTGHSEYDRGTLAAEYFRDLDKGLPIDIPYNYFDGDNPENEPKFIWRAHANLLYVNWLNYFVYQQTPYDLQTLRDEKKLKK
;
A
#
# COMPACT_ATOMS: atom_id res chain seq x y z
N MET A 1 16.87 -4.42 -31.17
CA MET A 1 16.69 -4.72 -29.73
C MET A 1 15.28 -4.26 -29.37
N VAL A 2 14.33 -5.18 -29.21
CA VAL A 2 12.96 -4.85 -28.79
C VAL A 2 13.04 -4.40 -27.33
N LYS A 3 12.71 -3.12 -27.06
CA LYS A 3 12.58 -2.62 -25.70
C LYS A 3 11.36 -3.32 -25.09
N VAL A 4 11.61 -4.28 -24.18
CA VAL A 4 10.54 -4.87 -23.34
C VAL A 4 9.91 -3.73 -22.55
N PRO A 5 8.56 -3.56 -22.59
CA PRO A 5 7.89 -2.53 -21.82
C PRO A 5 8.26 -2.68 -20.35
N ARG A 6 8.69 -1.59 -19.71
CA ARG A 6 8.94 -1.59 -18.28
C ARG A 6 7.60 -1.67 -17.57
N LEU A 7 7.29 -2.83 -17.02
CA LEU A 7 6.07 -3.04 -16.26
C LEU A 7 6.30 -2.55 -14.83
N PHE A 8 5.49 -1.58 -14.39
CA PHE A 8 5.49 -1.08 -13.02
C PHE A 8 4.35 -1.74 -12.27
N HIS A 9 4.65 -2.37 -11.14
CA HIS A 9 3.66 -3.04 -10.32
C HIS A 9 3.50 -2.34 -8.97
N LEU A 10 2.26 -2.08 -8.60
CA LEU A 10 1.85 -1.63 -7.29
C LEU A 10 0.85 -2.65 -6.69
N PRO A 11 1.31 -3.84 -6.27
CA PRO A 11 0.43 -4.81 -5.65
C PRO A 11 0.04 -4.38 -4.23
N HIS A 12 -1.23 -4.59 -3.88
CA HIS A 12 -1.77 -4.33 -2.55
C HIS A 12 -1.91 -5.61 -1.74
N LEU A 13 -1.76 -5.51 -0.43
CA LEU A 13 -1.94 -6.50 0.64
C LEU A 13 -1.51 -7.94 0.29
N LEU A 14 -2.46 -8.83 -0.01
CA LEU A 14 -2.14 -10.23 -0.35
C LEU A 14 -1.25 -10.32 -1.58
N GLY A 15 -1.47 -9.47 -2.58
CA GLY A 15 -0.62 -9.33 -3.74
C GLY A 15 0.78 -8.83 -3.37
N ALA A 16 0.90 -7.90 -2.42
CA ALA A 16 2.19 -7.39 -1.97
C ALA A 16 3.02 -8.46 -1.26
N GLN A 17 2.42 -9.20 -0.31
CA GLN A 17 3.11 -10.28 0.40
C GLN A 17 3.46 -11.45 -0.54
N ALA A 18 2.55 -11.82 -1.45
CA ALA A 18 2.80 -12.84 -2.46
C ALA A 18 3.92 -12.41 -3.42
N GLY A 19 3.93 -11.14 -3.83
CA GLY A 19 4.98 -10.58 -4.68
C GLY A 19 6.34 -10.53 -3.99
N LEU A 20 6.40 -10.13 -2.74
CA LEU A 20 7.63 -10.17 -1.93
C LEU A 20 8.19 -11.59 -1.83
N TYR A 21 7.34 -12.59 -1.59
CA TYR A 21 7.75 -13.98 -1.57
C TYR A 21 8.21 -14.46 -2.95
N TYR A 22 7.40 -14.25 -3.98
CA TYR A 22 7.65 -14.75 -5.33
C TYR A 22 8.93 -14.18 -5.96
N HIS A 23 9.14 -12.86 -5.83
CA HIS A 23 10.27 -12.20 -6.50
C HIS A 23 11.54 -12.16 -5.65
N TYR A 24 11.42 -12.21 -4.32
CA TYR A 24 12.53 -11.95 -3.41
C TYR A 24 12.71 -13.02 -2.33
N GLY A 25 11.83 -14.01 -2.25
CA GLY A 25 11.91 -15.07 -1.23
C GLY A 25 11.60 -14.59 0.19
N VAL A 26 11.02 -13.40 0.35
CA VAL A 26 10.68 -12.85 1.67
C VAL A 26 9.56 -13.67 2.31
N PRO A 27 9.78 -14.28 3.48
CA PRO A 27 8.79 -15.13 4.11
C PRO A 27 7.60 -14.32 4.67
N LYS A 28 6.47 -15.02 4.82
CA LYS A 28 5.26 -14.52 5.44
C LYS A 28 5.03 -15.25 6.77
N TYR A 29 4.68 -14.50 7.81
CA TYR A 29 4.43 -15.01 9.16
C TYR A 29 2.98 -14.77 9.56
N ASP A 30 2.40 -15.74 10.27
CA ASP A 30 1.08 -15.58 10.85
C ASP A 30 1.14 -14.65 12.07
N LEU A 31 0.16 -13.77 12.18
CA LEU A 31 -0.02 -12.89 13.33
C LEU A 31 -0.85 -13.62 14.40
N PRO A 32 -0.55 -13.43 15.70
CA PRO A 32 -1.32 -14.05 16.79
C PRO A 32 -2.77 -13.55 16.86
N ARG A 33 -3.02 -12.34 16.32
CA ARG A 33 -4.33 -11.72 16.17
C ARG A 33 -4.41 -10.97 14.85
N LYS A 34 -5.63 -10.79 14.34
CA LYS A 34 -5.87 -9.96 13.15
C LYS A 34 -5.35 -8.53 13.38
N MET A 35 -4.46 -8.06 12.52
CA MET A 35 -4.08 -6.66 12.47
C MET A 35 -5.23 -5.89 11.83
N PHE A 36 -6.04 -5.21 12.66
CA PHE A 36 -7.33 -4.68 12.26
C PHE A 36 -7.54 -3.27 12.79
N GLY A 37 -7.64 -2.27 11.92
CA GLY A 37 -7.81 -0.87 12.32
C GLY A 37 -6.97 0.12 11.51
N ILE A 38 -6.79 1.33 12.06
CA ILE A 38 -6.01 2.42 11.49
C ILE A 38 -4.74 2.63 12.31
N PHE A 39 -3.58 2.41 11.71
CA PHE A 39 -2.30 2.45 12.40
C PHE A 39 -1.44 3.64 11.96
N PRO A 40 -0.72 4.29 12.90
CA PRO A 40 0.26 5.31 12.55
C PRO A 40 1.48 4.68 11.88
N HIS A 41 1.99 5.31 10.85
CA HIS A 41 3.19 4.92 10.12
C HIS A 41 4.15 6.09 10.04
N HIS A 42 5.45 5.79 10.01
CA HIS A 42 6.52 6.78 9.87
C HIS A 42 7.21 6.62 8.52
N VAL A 43 7.56 7.75 7.92
CA VAL A 43 8.38 7.78 6.70
C VAL A 43 9.84 7.59 7.08
N LEU A 44 10.48 6.53 6.55
CA LEU A 44 11.88 6.21 6.79
C LEU A 44 12.82 6.86 5.76
N LEU A 45 12.36 7.00 4.53
CA LEU A 45 13.12 7.55 3.40
C LEU A 45 12.39 8.75 2.79
N PRO A 46 12.41 9.94 3.42
CA PRO A 46 11.58 11.10 3.04
C PRO A 46 11.91 11.66 1.66
N TYR A 47 13.09 11.37 1.13
CA TYR A 47 13.49 11.82 -0.21
C TYR A 47 13.06 10.89 -1.34
N HIS A 48 12.51 9.73 -1.02
CA HIS A 48 12.04 8.80 -2.05
C HIS A 48 10.77 9.36 -2.74
N PRO A 49 10.73 9.40 -4.09
CA PRO A 49 9.64 10.06 -4.83
C PRO A 49 8.24 9.54 -4.49
N LEU A 50 8.10 8.25 -4.14
CA LEU A 50 6.80 7.65 -3.84
C LEU A 50 6.13 8.23 -2.58
N VAL A 51 6.92 8.66 -1.59
CA VAL A 51 6.43 9.24 -0.33
C VAL A 51 6.56 10.76 -0.27
N ARG A 52 6.83 11.38 -1.41
CA ARG A 52 6.98 12.83 -1.49
C ARG A 52 5.69 13.53 -1.04
N GLY A 53 5.81 14.48 -0.11
CA GLY A 53 4.71 15.23 0.47
C GLY A 53 3.95 14.48 1.57
N PHE A 54 4.43 13.31 2.00
CA PHE A 54 3.90 12.66 3.20
C PHE A 54 4.36 13.41 4.45
N ASP A 55 3.49 13.47 5.45
CA ASP A 55 3.86 13.89 6.79
C ASP A 55 4.80 12.86 7.43
N GLU A 56 5.59 13.25 8.45
CA GLU A 56 6.45 12.34 9.20
C GLU A 56 5.67 11.15 9.78
N THR A 57 4.43 11.43 10.21
CA THR A 57 3.49 10.42 10.69
C THR A 57 2.19 10.52 9.91
N PHE A 58 1.75 9.41 9.36
CA PHE A 58 0.48 9.31 8.63
C PHE A 58 -0.23 8.01 9.01
N TYR A 59 -1.51 7.90 8.66
CA TYR A 59 -2.35 6.79 9.07
C TYR A 59 -2.72 5.89 7.90
N VAL A 60 -2.76 4.57 8.15
CA VAL A 60 -3.11 3.56 7.15
C VAL A 60 -4.03 2.50 7.74
N PRO A 61 -5.13 2.14 7.04
CA PRO A 61 -5.95 1.00 7.41
C PRO A 61 -5.24 -0.33 7.15
N HIS A 62 -5.39 -1.27 8.08
CA HIS A 62 -4.98 -2.66 7.92
C HIS A 62 -6.11 -3.61 8.29
N SER A 63 -6.20 -4.72 7.56
CA SER A 63 -7.07 -5.87 7.85
C SER A 63 -6.38 -7.14 7.37
N ARG A 64 -5.53 -7.74 8.20
CA ARG A 64 -4.68 -8.86 7.79
C ARG A 64 -4.34 -9.81 8.95
N HIS A 65 -4.10 -11.07 8.60
CA HIS A 65 -3.68 -12.13 9.53
C HIS A 65 -2.20 -12.49 9.42
N THR A 66 -1.47 -11.86 8.49
CA THR A 66 -0.08 -12.19 8.21
C THR A 66 0.76 -10.93 8.02
N GLU A 67 2.10 -11.08 8.16
CA GLU A 67 3.06 -10.00 7.92
C GLU A 67 4.32 -10.50 7.20
N CYS A 68 5.05 -9.57 6.56
CA CYS A 68 6.45 -9.73 6.17
C CYS A 68 7.28 -8.84 7.09
N ARG A 69 8.36 -9.38 7.66
CA ARG A 69 9.20 -8.65 8.60
C ARG A 69 10.20 -7.77 7.87
N LYS A 70 10.52 -6.63 8.48
CA LYS A 70 11.49 -5.67 7.94
C LYS A 70 12.86 -6.30 7.70
N GLU A 71 13.31 -7.12 8.66
CA GLU A 71 14.61 -7.78 8.62
C GLU A 71 14.73 -8.70 7.40
N ASP A 72 13.69 -9.46 7.09
CA ASP A 72 13.66 -10.36 5.93
C ASP A 72 13.61 -9.59 4.60
N ILE A 73 12.84 -8.48 4.58
CA ILE A 73 12.78 -7.60 3.41
C ILE A 73 14.16 -7.02 3.11
N LEU A 74 14.86 -6.52 4.12
CA LEU A 74 16.20 -5.95 3.96
C LEU A 74 17.25 -7.02 3.67
N ALA A 75 17.14 -8.21 4.28
CA ALA A 75 18.05 -9.35 4.03
C ALA A 75 18.01 -9.83 2.57
N ALA A 76 16.93 -9.58 1.83
CA ALA A 76 16.86 -9.89 0.39
C ALA A 76 17.88 -9.07 -0.45
N GLY A 77 18.43 -7.97 0.09
CA GLY A 77 19.52 -7.18 -0.51
C GLY A 77 19.15 -6.41 -1.78
N LYS A 78 17.87 -6.43 -2.18
CA LYS A 78 17.35 -5.78 -3.40
C LYS A 78 16.14 -4.89 -3.12
N LEU A 79 15.78 -4.75 -1.87
CA LEU A 79 14.61 -4.01 -1.39
C LEU A 79 15.03 -2.95 -0.37
N GLU A 80 14.24 -1.91 -0.30
CA GLU A 80 14.27 -0.89 0.75
C GLU A 80 12.89 -0.73 1.37
N VAL A 81 12.84 -0.31 2.63
CA VAL A 81 11.60 -0.03 3.36
C VAL A 81 11.40 1.47 3.43
N LEU A 82 10.32 1.95 2.84
CA LEU A 82 10.03 3.38 2.76
C LEU A 82 9.24 3.89 3.97
N THR A 83 8.34 3.06 4.49
CA THR A 83 7.48 3.42 5.61
C THR A 83 7.19 2.21 6.49
N GLU A 84 7.13 2.43 7.80
CA GLU A 84 6.78 1.41 8.78
C GLU A 84 5.98 1.95 9.96
N SER A 85 5.31 1.07 10.67
CA SER A 85 4.63 1.33 11.93
C SER A 85 5.29 0.52 13.04
N PRO A 86 5.46 1.08 14.25
CA PRO A 86 5.91 0.31 15.41
C PRO A 86 4.88 -0.74 15.85
N VAL A 87 3.63 -0.64 15.39
CA VAL A 87 2.53 -1.53 15.76
C VAL A 87 2.20 -2.50 14.64
N SER A 88 2.03 -2.01 13.41
CA SER A 88 1.60 -2.82 12.26
C SER A 88 2.72 -3.17 11.29
N GLY A 89 3.98 -2.88 11.60
CA GLY A 89 5.13 -3.26 10.78
C GLY A 89 5.25 -2.49 9.46
N VAL A 90 5.90 -3.10 8.47
CA VAL A 90 6.18 -2.48 7.18
C VAL A 90 4.89 -2.19 6.41
N HIS A 91 4.77 -0.96 5.87
CA HIS A 91 3.67 -0.58 5.00
C HIS A 91 4.10 -0.51 3.52
N ILE A 92 5.20 0.19 3.21
CA ILE A 92 5.69 0.31 1.85
C ILE A 92 7.12 -0.19 1.77
N ALA A 93 7.35 -1.17 0.91
CA ALA A 93 8.68 -1.58 0.47
C ALA A 93 8.82 -1.33 -1.04
N ALA A 94 10.04 -1.03 -1.50
CA ALA A 94 10.35 -0.78 -2.89
C ALA A 94 11.57 -1.60 -3.34
N SER A 95 11.59 -1.99 -4.63
CA SER A 95 12.81 -2.53 -5.22
C SER A 95 13.81 -1.41 -5.50
N LEU A 96 15.10 -1.68 -5.29
CA LEU A 96 16.18 -0.70 -5.50
C LEU A 96 16.28 -0.21 -6.95
N ASP A 97 15.72 -0.96 -7.92
CA ASP A 97 15.63 -0.54 -9.31
C ASP A 97 14.41 0.34 -9.62
N GLY A 98 13.57 0.64 -8.62
CA GLY A 98 12.40 1.51 -8.72
C GLY A 98 11.26 0.96 -9.57
N ARG A 99 11.18 -0.37 -9.78
CA ARG A 99 10.20 -0.99 -10.68
C ARG A 99 9.04 -1.67 -9.96
N GLN A 100 9.23 -2.06 -8.70
CA GLN A 100 8.24 -2.79 -7.93
C GLN A 100 8.04 -2.11 -6.56
N PHE A 101 6.78 -1.90 -6.21
CA PHE A 101 6.37 -1.28 -4.94
C PHE A 101 5.37 -2.20 -4.26
N PHE A 102 5.61 -2.55 -3.02
CA PHE A 102 4.81 -3.47 -2.23
C PHE A 102 4.12 -2.70 -1.12
N VAL A 103 2.81 -2.55 -1.22
CA VAL A 103 1.97 -1.79 -0.26
C VAL A 103 1.14 -2.79 0.55
N THR A 104 1.42 -2.92 1.84
CA THR A 104 0.80 -3.93 2.71
C THR A 104 -0.44 -3.43 3.44
N GLY A 105 -0.72 -2.14 3.42
CA GLY A 105 -1.93 -1.54 3.97
C GLY A 105 -2.97 -1.23 2.90
N HIS A 106 -4.18 -0.93 3.34
CA HIS A 106 -5.34 -0.69 2.48
C HIS A 106 -5.60 0.80 2.25
N SER A 107 -4.72 1.45 1.48
CA SER A 107 -4.90 2.87 1.13
C SER A 107 -6.18 3.14 0.32
N GLU A 108 -6.74 2.11 -0.33
CA GLU A 108 -7.94 2.16 -1.15
C GLU A 108 -9.26 2.07 -0.35
N TYR A 109 -9.22 1.79 0.95
CA TYR A 109 -10.43 1.61 1.75
C TYR A 109 -11.25 2.88 1.87
N ASP A 110 -12.56 2.73 1.70
CA ASP A 110 -13.54 3.76 2.05
C ASP A 110 -13.75 3.84 3.57
N ARG A 111 -14.33 4.96 4.02
CA ARG A 111 -14.59 5.22 5.44
C ARG A 111 -15.28 4.05 6.15
N GLY A 112 -16.28 3.44 5.52
CA GLY A 112 -17.10 2.38 6.10
C GLY A 112 -16.56 0.96 5.97
N THR A 113 -15.44 0.74 5.29
CA THR A 113 -15.00 -0.62 4.95
C THR A 113 -14.68 -1.48 6.17
N LEU A 114 -13.91 -0.95 7.13
CA LEU A 114 -13.57 -1.68 8.35
C LEU A 114 -14.80 -1.89 9.25
N ALA A 115 -15.75 -0.95 9.27
CA ALA A 115 -17.02 -1.12 9.99
C ALA A 115 -17.83 -2.27 9.41
N ALA A 116 -17.94 -2.33 8.08
CA ALA A 116 -18.65 -3.41 7.40
C ALA A 116 -18.00 -4.78 7.68
N GLU A 117 -16.66 -4.86 7.71
CA GLU A 117 -15.95 -6.09 8.11
C GLU A 117 -16.24 -6.46 9.57
N TYR A 118 -16.18 -5.49 10.47
CA TYR A 118 -16.38 -5.69 11.90
C TYR A 118 -17.79 -6.24 12.19
N PHE A 119 -18.84 -5.56 11.71
CA PHE A 119 -20.21 -5.98 11.95
C PHE A 119 -20.55 -7.30 11.24
N ARG A 120 -20.05 -7.52 10.03
CA ARG A 120 -20.18 -8.82 9.33
C ARG A 120 -19.63 -9.98 10.14
N ASP A 121 -18.45 -9.81 10.74
CA ASP A 121 -17.80 -10.88 11.48
C ASP A 121 -18.45 -11.07 12.86
N LEU A 122 -18.95 -10.00 13.49
CA LEU A 122 -19.81 -10.08 14.70
C LEU A 122 -21.11 -10.86 14.43
N ASP A 123 -21.81 -10.55 13.34
CA ASP A 123 -23.06 -11.22 12.97
C ASP A 123 -22.87 -12.72 12.71
N LYS A 124 -21.66 -13.11 12.30
CA LYS A 124 -21.27 -14.53 12.12
C LYS A 124 -20.80 -15.18 13.42
N GLY A 125 -20.76 -14.49 14.53
CA GLY A 125 -20.25 -14.98 15.81
C GLY A 125 -18.74 -15.28 15.79
N LEU A 126 -18.00 -14.65 14.88
CA LEU A 126 -16.54 -14.81 14.80
C LEU A 126 -15.85 -13.92 15.84
N PRO A 127 -14.75 -14.38 16.44
CA PRO A 127 -13.95 -13.55 17.34
C PRO A 127 -13.30 -12.42 16.56
N ILE A 128 -13.73 -11.19 16.81
CA ILE A 128 -13.17 -9.99 16.20
C ILE A 128 -13.04 -8.88 17.24
N ASP A 129 -11.87 -8.24 17.25
CA ASP A 129 -11.62 -7.06 18.08
C ASP A 129 -12.22 -5.81 17.40
N ILE A 130 -12.57 -4.79 18.19
CA ILE A 130 -12.92 -3.47 17.66
C ILE A 130 -11.74 -2.95 16.84
N PRO A 131 -11.96 -2.40 15.62
CA PRO A 131 -10.86 -1.90 14.79
C PRO A 131 -10.10 -0.78 15.52
N TYR A 132 -8.80 -0.97 15.71
CA TYR A 132 -7.93 -0.04 16.43
C TYR A 132 -8.00 1.37 15.86
N ASN A 133 -8.19 2.38 16.73
CA ASN A 133 -8.22 3.81 16.39
C ASN A 133 -9.20 4.19 15.24
N TYR A 134 -10.23 3.41 15.01
CA TYR A 134 -11.13 3.59 13.88
C TYR A 134 -12.43 4.30 14.25
N PHE A 135 -13.16 3.79 15.22
CA PHE A 135 -14.32 4.48 15.73
C PHE A 135 -13.91 5.61 16.70
N ASP A 136 -14.64 6.69 16.73
CA ASP A 136 -14.36 7.75 17.69
C ASP A 136 -14.63 7.27 19.12
N GLY A 137 -13.65 7.48 20.01
CA GLY A 137 -13.68 6.97 21.37
C GLY A 137 -13.73 5.44 21.49
N ASP A 138 -13.29 4.70 20.45
CA ASP A 138 -13.34 3.24 20.37
C ASP A 138 -14.76 2.66 20.58
N ASN A 139 -15.80 3.45 20.31
CA ASN A 139 -17.19 3.03 20.41
C ASN A 139 -17.77 2.75 19.00
N PRO A 140 -18.18 1.49 18.70
CA PRO A 140 -18.73 1.12 17.39
C PRO A 140 -20.06 1.83 17.01
N GLU A 141 -20.74 2.49 17.96
CA GLU A 141 -21.92 3.32 17.68
C GLU A 141 -21.54 4.69 17.12
N ASN A 142 -20.29 5.11 17.27
CA ASN A 142 -19.80 6.39 16.79
C ASN A 142 -19.33 6.33 15.33
N GLU A 143 -19.24 7.50 14.71
CA GLU A 143 -18.77 7.64 13.33
C GLU A 143 -17.31 7.13 13.17
N PRO A 144 -17.01 6.39 12.08
CA PRO A 144 -15.66 6.03 11.75
C PRO A 144 -14.80 7.25 11.37
N LYS A 145 -13.55 7.27 11.82
CA LYS A 145 -12.56 8.25 11.37
C LYS A 145 -12.18 8.00 9.91
N PHE A 146 -11.81 9.06 9.18
CA PHE A 146 -11.33 8.96 7.80
C PHE A 146 -10.06 9.80 7.62
N ILE A 147 -8.97 9.38 8.27
CA ILE A 147 -7.74 10.16 8.43
C ILE A 147 -6.58 9.69 7.54
N TRP A 148 -6.81 8.75 6.61
CA TRP A 148 -5.78 8.23 5.68
C TRP A 148 -5.93 8.73 4.24
N ARG A 149 -7.05 9.33 3.88
CA ARG A 149 -7.42 9.68 2.50
C ARG A 149 -6.39 10.55 1.78
N ALA A 150 -5.83 11.56 2.46
CA ALA A 150 -4.88 12.47 1.85
C ALA A 150 -3.60 11.75 1.41
N HIS A 151 -3.02 10.94 2.30
CA HIS A 151 -1.81 10.17 2.02
C HIS A 151 -2.06 9.03 1.03
N ALA A 152 -3.24 8.42 1.07
CA ALA A 152 -3.67 7.46 0.05
C ALA A 152 -3.66 8.09 -1.35
N ASN A 153 -4.25 9.27 -1.51
CA ASN A 153 -4.24 10.00 -2.79
C ASN A 153 -2.82 10.36 -3.22
N LEU A 154 -1.98 10.86 -2.29
CA LEU A 154 -0.58 11.18 -2.59
C LEU A 154 0.21 9.95 -3.06
N LEU A 155 0.00 8.78 -2.44
CA LEU A 155 0.65 7.54 -2.85
C LEU A 155 0.39 7.23 -4.34
N TYR A 156 -0.89 7.22 -4.74
CA TYR A 156 -1.26 6.93 -6.13
C TYR A 156 -0.80 8.01 -7.10
N VAL A 157 -0.93 9.27 -6.73
CA VAL A 157 -0.48 10.40 -7.57
C VAL A 157 1.02 10.37 -7.76
N ASN A 158 1.80 10.12 -6.70
CA ASN A 158 3.25 10.00 -6.77
C ASN A 158 3.67 8.81 -7.64
N TRP A 159 3.03 7.65 -7.44
CA TRP A 159 3.30 6.47 -8.25
C TRP A 159 3.04 6.74 -9.74
N LEU A 160 1.87 7.29 -10.09
CA LEU A 160 1.55 7.63 -11.48
C LEU A 160 2.52 8.64 -12.07
N ASN A 161 2.80 9.73 -11.35
CA ASN A 161 3.61 10.82 -11.89
C ASN A 161 5.09 10.47 -12.01
N TYR A 162 5.69 9.83 -10.99
CA TYR A 162 7.14 9.62 -10.96
C TYR A 162 7.57 8.29 -11.56
N PHE A 163 6.70 7.28 -11.58
CA PHE A 163 7.08 5.94 -12.03
C PHE A 163 6.34 5.48 -13.28
N VAL A 164 5.09 5.87 -13.46
CA VAL A 164 4.33 5.47 -14.66
C VAL A 164 4.52 6.48 -15.79
N TYR A 165 4.12 7.72 -15.61
CA TYR A 165 4.15 8.73 -16.68
C TYR A 165 5.55 9.14 -17.09
N GLN A 166 6.47 9.31 -16.15
CA GLN A 166 7.85 9.74 -16.43
C GLN A 166 8.68 8.66 -17.12
N GLN A 167 8.34 7.40 -16.96
CA GLN A 167 9.15 6.28 -17.44
C GLN A 167 8.50 5.49 -18.58
N THR A 168 7.23 5.76 -18.89
CA THR A 168 6.55 5.17 -20.03
C THR A 168 6.91 5.98 -21.28
N PRO A 169 7.62 5.38 -22.27
CA PRO A 169 7.93 6.08 -23.51
C PRO A 169 6.62 6.34 -24.26
N TYR A 170 6.26 7.60 -24.38
CA TYR A 170 5.07 8.04 -25.07
C TYR A 170 5.45 8.95 -26.25
N ASP A 171 5.16 8.48 -27.47
CA ASP A 171 5.41 9.26 -28.67
C ASP A 171 4.12 10.00 -29.11
N LEU A 172 4.12 11.33 -28.90
CA LEU A 172 3.00 12.20 -29.29
C LEU A 172 2.75 12.20 -30.81
N GLN A 173 3.72 11.81 -31.65
CA GLN A 173 3.54 11.78 -33.10
C GLN A 173 2.56 10.68 -33.50
N THR A 174 2.57 9.53 -32.82
CA THR A 174 1.65 8.42 -33.12
C THR A 174 0.19 8.82 -32.98
N LEU A 175 -0.17 9.67 -31.99
CA LEU A 175 -1.54 10.19 -31.84
C LEU A 175 -1.98 11.13 -32.94
N ARG A 176 -1.04 11.89 -33.50
CA ARG A 176 -1.35 12.79 -34.63
C ARG A 176 -1.63 12.01 -35.92
N ASP A 177 -0.91 10.92 -36.10
CA ASP A 177 -1.04 10.06 -37.26
C ASP A 177 -2.34 9.23 -37.21
N GLU A 178 -2.72 8.71 -36.02
CA GLU A 178 -4.02 8.03 -35.84
C GLU A 178 -5.21 8.94 -36.06
N LYS A 179 -5.12 10.24 -35.70
CA LYS A 179 -6.18 11.23 -36.01
C LYS A 179 -6.29 11.59 -37.50
N LYS A 180 -5.22 11.42 -38.27
CA LYS A 180 -5.23 11.60 -39.72
C LYS A 180 -5.84 10.40 -40.48
N LEU A 181 -5.71 9.20 -39.91
CA LEU A 181 -6.26 7.97 -40.49
C LEU A 181 -7.77 7.79 -40.24
N LYS A 182 -8.37 8.57 -39.33
CA LYS A 182 -9.82 8.55 -39.00
C LYS A 182 -10.62 9.67 -39.67
N LYS A 183 -10.03 10.42 -40.60
CA LYS A 183 -10.69 11.38 -41.50
C LYS A 183 -10.72 10.86 -42.92
#